data_a8f95f29e26129bd269cb74e88aa63c7
#
_entry.id   a8f95f29e26129bd269cb74e88aa63c7
#
_cell.length_a   1.000
_cell.length_b   1.000
_cell.length_c   1.000
_cell.angle_alpha   90.00
_cell.angle_beta   90.00
_cell.angle_gamma   90.00
#
_symmetry.space_group_name_H-M   'P 1'
#
loop_
_entity.id
_entity.type
_entity.pdbx_description
1 polymer ?
#
loop_
_entity_poly.entity_id
_entity_poly.type
_entity_poly.pdbx_seq_one_letter_code
_entity_poly.pdbx_strand_id
1 'polypeptide(L)'
;MYKYFLLTLLISFPILGDDEPTFPGLISSEVFGLGNGMVMHVERRNSCNQDGTPKHFHPAAGTLVYVLDGTSQSKSSGDWKNYSKNEYWFERSDWVHGGEADTPSLPEGTCQQLLVVRVAEEGKDHTVFID
;
A
#
# COMPACT_ATOMS: atom_id res chain seq x y z
N MET A 1 3.01 29.14 -57.90
CA MET A 1 3.07 27.89 -57.08
C MET A 1 3.09 28.26 -55.60
N TYR A 2 1.96 28.27 -54.91
CA TYR A 2 1.86 28.58 -53.50
C TYR A 2 1.88 27.27 -52.73
N LYS A 3 2.94 27.02 -51.88
CA LYS A 3 3.02 25.91 -50.95
C LYS A 3 2.30 26.32 -49.67
N TYR A 4 1.15 25.72 -49.40
CA TYR A 4 0.48 25.83 -48.09
C TYR A 4 1.21 24.96 -47.09
N PHE A 5 1.80 25.59 -46.06
CA PHE A 5 2.41 24.94 -44.94
C PHE A 5 1.30 24.71 -43.90
N LEU A 6 0.85 23.47 -43.78
CA LEU A 6 -0.14 23.10 -42.76
C LEU A 6 0.54 22.97 -41.42
N LEU A 7 0.34 23.97 -40.56
CA LEU A 7 0.85 23.95 -39.16
C LEU A 7 -0.11 23.13 -38.31
N THR A 8 0.27 21.89 -38.00
CA THR A 8 -0.51 21.02 -37.11
C THR A 8 -0.23 21.45 -35.67
N LEU A 9 -1.21 22.10 -35.06
CA LEU A 9 -1.16 22.48 -33.65
C LEU A 9 -1.44 21.23 -32.78
N LEU A 10 -0.41 20.65 -32.19
CA LEU A 10 -0.54 19.59 -31.19
C LEU A 10 -1.01 20.21 -29.86
N ILE A 11 -2.30 20.10 -29.60
CA ILE A 11 -2.86 20.47 -28.28
C ILE A 11 -2.60 19.31 -27.33
N SER A 12 -1.59 19.47 -26.48
CA SER A 12 -1.38 18.56 -25.36
C SER A 12 -2.41 18.87 -24.27
N PHE A 13 -3.40 18.02 -24.11
CA PHE A 13 -4.26 18.06 -22.93
C PHE A 13 -3.45 17.56 -21.72
N PRO A 14 -3.45 18.30 -20.60
CA PRO A 14 -2.96 17.71 -19.35
C PRO A 14 -3.87 16.55 -19.01
N ILE A 15 -3.32 15.35 -18.90
CA ILE A 15 -3.99 14.22 -18.28
C ILE A 15 -4.09 14.61 -16.80
N LEU A 16 -5.28 14.97 -16.35
CA LEU A 16 -5.60 15.02 -14.94
C LEU A 16 -5.51 13.56 -14.47
N GLY A 17 -4.37 13.19 -13.93
CA GLY A 17 -4.23 11.93 -13.22
C GLY A 17 -5.16 12.01 -12.02
N ASP A 18 -6.17 11.17 -11.95
CA ASP A 18 -6.84 10.87 -10.71
C ASP A 18 -5.74 10.35 -9.78
N ASP A 19 -5.49 11.05 -8.67
CA ASP A 19 -4.56 10.60 -7.67
C ASP A 19 -5.14 9.33 -7.04
N GLU A 20 -4.70 8.16 -7.52
CA GLU A 20 -5.08 6.90 -6.90
C GLU A 20 -4.64 6.91 -5.44
N PRO A 21 -5.48 6.41 -4.52
CA PRO A 21 -5.11 6.33 -3.12
C PRO A 21 -3.83 5.49 -2.98
N THR A 22 -2.89 6.02 -2.24
CA THR A 22 -1.60 5.36 -1.99
C THR A 22 -1.37 5.18 -0.51
N PHE A 23 -0.59 4.17 -0.14
CA PHE A 23 -0.15 4.04 1.24
C PHE A 23 0.94 5.08 1.55
N PRO A 24 0.86 5.76 2.69
CA PRO A 24 1.87 6.73 3.08
C PRO A 24 3.22 6.04 3.37
N GLY A 25 4.30 6.80 3.18
CA GLY A 25 5.61 6.47 3.71
C GLY A 25 6.36 5.35 3.02
N LEU A 26 6.11 5.06 1.75
CA LEU A 26 6.91 4.08 1.00
C LEU A 26 8.37 4.56 0.87
N ILE A 27 9.32 3.74 1.38
CA ILE A 27 10.76 3.98 1.29
C ILE A 27 11.37 3.19 0.13
N SER A 28 11.03 1.91 0.03
CA SER A 28 11.51 1.02 -1.03
C SER A 28 10.50 -0.07 -1.34
N SER A 29 10.52 -0.53 -2.58
CA SER A 29 9.73 -1.66 -3.06
C SER A 29 10.59 -2.54 -3.95
N GLU A 30 10.59 -3.84 -3.70
CA GLU A 30 11.29 -4.84 -4.47
C GLU A 30 10.36 -6.01 -4.80
N VAL A 31 10.56 -6.64 -5.95
CA VAL A 31 9.75 -7.78 -6.41
C VAL A 31 10.68 -8.94 -6.75
N PHE A 32 10.39 -10.10 -6.18
CA PHE A 32 11.16 -11.33 -6.38
C PHE A 32 10.25 -12.38 -7.04
N GLY A 33 10.72 -12.97 -8.16
CA GLY A 33 10.06 -14.11 -8.77
C GLY A 33 10.22 -15.36 -7.92
N LEU A 34 9.09 -16.03 -7.61
CA LEU A 34 9.06 -17.27 -6.84
C LEU A 34 8.93 -18.53 -7.71
N GLY A 35 8.74 -18.35 -9.02
CA GLY A 35 8.36 -19.42 -9.94
C GLY A 35 6.85 -19.70 -9.94
N ASN A 36 6.42 -20.53 -10.87
CA ASN A 36 5.00 -20.92 -11.04
C ASN A 36 4.02 -19.73 -11.14
N GLY A 37 4.46 -18.59 -11.73
CA GLY A 37 3.63 -17.40 -11.88
C GLY A 37 3.38 -16.63 -10.57
N MET A 38 4.19 -16.88 -9.55
CA MET A 38 4.10 -16.18 -8.26
C MET A 38 5.27 -15.22 -8.06
N VAL A 39 5.00 -14.14 -7.38
CA VAL A 39 5.98 -13.11 -6.99
C VAL A 39 5.83 -12.76 -5.51
N MET A 40 6.93 -12.30 -4.94
CA MET A 40 6.96 -11.74 -3.59
C MET A 40 7.29 -10.25 -3.68
N HIS A 41 6.37 -9.42 -3.21
CA HIS A 41 6.58 -7.98 -3.03
C HIS A 41 7.13 -7.73 -1.62
N VAL A 42 8.21 -6.98 -1.53
CA VAL A 42 8.83 -6.59 -0.27
C VAL A 42 8.90 -5.08 -0.23
N GLU A 43 8.22 -4.46 0.73
CA GLU A 43 8.17 -3.02 0.88
C GLU A 43 8.68 -2.61 2.25
N ARG A 44 9.43 -1.51 2.30
CA ARG A 44 9.76 -0.80 3.53
C ARG A 44 8.98 0.50 3.59
N ARG A 45 8.37 0.75 4.74
CA ARG A 45 7.53 1.92 4.97
C ARG A 45 7.91 2.61 6.27
N ASN A 46 7.80 3.95 6.26
CA ASN A 46 7.98 4.78 7.45
C ASN A 46 6.87 5.84 7.47
N SER A 47 6.07 5.86 8.51
CA SER A 47 5.02 6.87 8.68
C SER A 47 4.84 7.24 10.15
N CYS A 48 4.39 8.45 10.39
CA CYS A 48 4.09 8.98 11.72
C CYS A 48 2.63 9.46 11.76
N ASN A 49 2.04 9.46 12.96
CA ASN A 49 0.70 9.99 13.25
C ASN A 49 -0.46 9.28 12.53
N GLN A 50 -0.22 8.09 11.97
CA GLN A 50 -1.25 7.28 11.32
C GLN A 50 -2.20 8.09 10.44
N ASP A 51 -1.65 8.76 9.45
CA ASP A 51 -2.45 9.28 8.34
C ASP A 51 -3.23 8.09 7.79
N GLY A 52 -4.55 8.11 8.01
CA GLY A 52 -5.40 6.92 7.94
C GLY A 52 -5.12 6.08 6.71
N THR A 53 -4.94 4.80 6.93
CA THR A 53 -4.81 3.84 5.83
C THR A 53 -6.13 3.80 5.06
N PRO A 54 -6.15 4.08 3.75
CA PRO A 54 -7.36 3.96 2.95
C PRO A 54 -7.95 2.55 3.05
N LYS A 55 -9.27 2.44 2.95
CA LYS A 55 -9.96 1.16 2.96
C LYS A 55 -9.51 0.32 1.75
N HIS A 56 -9.07 -0.90 2.00
CA HIS A 56 -8.52 -1.77 0.96
C HIS A 56 -8.54 -3.23 1.37
N PHE A 57 -8.16 -4.10 0.42
CA PHE A 57 -7.81 -5.50 0.67
C PHE A 57 -6.64 -5.92 -0.23
N HIS A 58 -6.03 -7.05 0.10
CA HIS A 58 -4.96 -7.63 -0.68
C HIS A 58 -5.43 -8.92 -1.35
N PRO A 59 -5.60 -8.97 -2.68
CA PRO A 59 -5.88 -10.21 -3.42
C PRO A 59 -4.64 -11.11 -3.55
N ALA A 60 -3.66 -10.90 -2.68
CA ALA A 60 -2.46 -11.73 -2.55
C ALA A 60 -2.78 -13.01 -1.77
N ALA A 61 -1.93 -14.03 -1.88
CA ALA A 61 -2.05 -15.25 -1.09
C ALA A 61 -1.94 -14.99 0.43
N GLY A 62 -1.29 -13.91 0.81
CA GLY A 62 -1.18 -13.41 2.18
C GLY A 62 -0.21 -12.24 2.28
N THR A 63 -0.37 -11.45 3.32
CA THR A 63 0.49 -10.32 3.63
C THR A 63 1.01 -10.45 5.06
N LEU A 64 2.33 -10.42 5.22
CA LEU A 64 2.99 -10.32 6.50
C LEU A 64 3.43 -8.87 6.71
N VAL A 65 3.08 -8.28 7.86
CA VAL A 65 3.56 -6.97 8.26
C VAL A 65 4.38 -7.12 9.53
N TYR A 66 5.64 -6.72 9.46
CA TYR A 66 6.60 -6.81 10.56
C TYR A 66 7.02 -5.40 11.00
N VAL A 67 6.98 -5.14 12.30
CA VAL A 67 7.39 -3.85 12.88
C VAL A 67 8.89 -3.83 13.08
N LEU A 68 9.59 -3.06 12.25
CA LEU A 68 11.04 -2.87 12.33
C LEU A 68 11.41 -1.92 13.48
N ASP A 69 10.58 -0.90 13.70
CA ASP A 69 10.75 0.06 14.80
C ASP A 69 9.45 0.83 15.06
N GLY A 70 9.30 1.38 16.27
CA GLY A 70 8.13 2.13 16.69
C GLY A 70 6.95 1.25 17.08
N THR A 71 5.74 1.78 16.85
CA THR A 71 4.47 1.10 17.20
C THR A 71 3.47 1.24 16.07
N SER A 72 2.84 0.13 15.72
CA SER A 72 1.73 0.06 14.79
C SER A 72 0.53 -0.63 15.44
N GLN A 73 -0.60 -0.67 14.75
CA GLN A 73 -1.78 -1.39 15.24
C GLN A 73 -2.51 -2.08 14.09
N SER A 74 -3.15 -3.18 14.41
CA SER A 74 -3.96 -3.94 13.47
C SER A 74 -5.10 -4.66 14.19
N LYS A 75 -6.19 -4.89 13.45
CA LYS A 75 -7.37 -5.67 13.86
C LYS A 75 -7.38 -7.06 13.20
N SER A 76 -6.29 -7.48 12.60
CA SER A 76 -6.20 -8.73 11.82
C SER A 76 -6.52 -9.99 12.63
N SER A 77 -6.36 -9.95 13.96
CA SER A 77 -6.70 -11.03 14.88
C SER A 77 -8.15 -10.99 15.41
N GLY A 78 -8.97 -10.03 14.96
CA GLY A 78 -10.35 -9.81 15.40
C GLY A 78 -10.51 -8.57 16.26
N ASP A 79 -9.63 -8.36 17.23
CA ASP A 79 -9.60 -7.19 18.09
C ASP A 79 -8.41 -6.29 17.76
N TRP A 80 -8.51 -4.99 18.06
CA TRP A 80 -7.40 -4.06 17.94
C TRP A 80 -6.26 -4.45 18.86
N LYS A 81 -5.08 -4.56 18.28
CA LYS A 81 -3.84 -4.85 18.99
C LYS A 81 -2.73 -3.91 18.53
N ASN A 82 -1.96 -3.40 19.50
CA ASN A 82 -0.71 -2.69 19.22
C ASN A 82 0.42 -3.69 19.03
N TYR A 83 1.26 -3.41 18.05
CA TYR A 83 2.45 -4.18 17.71
C TYR A 83 3.66 -3.25 17.82
N SER A 84 4.62 -3.68 18.61
CA SER A 84 5.88 -2.99 18.84
C SER A 84 7.01 -3.62 18.02
N LYS A 85 8.20 -3.04 18.12
CA LYS A 85 9.40 -3.56 17.46
C LYS A 85 9.57 -5.08 17.65
N ASN A 86 9.86 -5.77 16.54
CA ASN A 86 10.00 -7.22 16.42
C ASN A 86 8.69 -8.02 16.55
N GLU A 87 7.55 -7.36 16.61
CA GLU A 87 6.24 -8.00 16.50
C GLU A 87 5.72 -7.93 15.06
N TYR A 88 4.76 -8.79 14.73
CA TYR A 88 4.18 -8.86 13.38
C TYR A 88 2.73 -9.34 13.45
N TRP A 89 2.02 -9.12 12.34
CA TRP A 89 0.70 -9.70 12.09
C TRP A 89 0.61 -10.21 10.66
N PHE A 90 -0.42 -10.98 10.42
CA PHE A 90 -0.74 -11.53 9.11
C PHE A 90 -2.11 -11.05 8.64
N GLU A 91 -2.21 -10.69 7.38
CA GLU A 91 -3.44 -10.27 6.71
C GLU A 91 -3.82 -11.30 5.66
N ARG A 92 -5.04 -11.82 5.78
CA ARG A 92 -5.60 -12.77 4.82
C ARG A 92 -5.95 -12.04 3.51
N SER A 93 -5.98 -12.78 2.41
CA SER A 93 -6.20 -12.24 1.06
C SER A 93 -7.51 -11.46 0.89
N ASP A 94 -8.56 -11.86 1.57
CA ASP A 94 -9.91 -11.32 1.44
C ASP A 94 -10.31 -10.38 2.57
N TRP A 95 -9.38 -10.06 3.47
CA TRP A 95 -9.68 -9.19 4.60
C TRP A 95 -9.68 -7.72 4.18
N VAL A 96 -10.86 -7.10 4.21
CA VAL A 96 -11.04 -5.66 4.00
C VAL A 96 -10.71 -4.92 5.27
N HIS A 97 -9.78 -3.96 5.20
CA HIS A 97 -9.31 -3.18 6.34
C HIS A 97 -8.86 -1.77 5.92
N GLY A 98 -8.53 -0.93 6.90
CA GLY A 98 -8.27 0.49 6.68
C GLY A 98 -9.56 1.32 6.70
N GLY A 99 -9.47 2.54 7.20
CA GLY A 99 -10.61 3.44 7.32
C GLY A 99 -11.67 3.01 8.34
N GLU A 100 -11.34 2.11 9.27
CA GLU A 100 -12.26 1.70 10.34
C GLU A 100 -12.57 2.85 11.28
N ALA A 101 -13.87 3.07 11.52
CA ALA A 101 -14.33 4.15 12.40
C ALA A 101 -13.97 3.94 13.89
N ASP A 102 -13.67 2.70 14.27
CA ASP A 102 -13.29 2.29 15.62
C ASP A 102 -11.79 2.18 15.84
N THR A 103 -10.98 2.71 14.93
CA THR A 103 -9.52 2.72 15.04
C THR A 103 -9.07 3.46 16.30
N PRO A 104 -8.37 2.80 17.26
CA PRO A 104 -7.90 3.47 18.45
C PRO A 104 -6.87 4.54 18.12
N SER A 105 -6.89 5.64 18.86
CA SER A 105 -5.86 6.67 18.74
C SER A 105 -4.56 6.18 19.37
N LEU A 106 -3.45 6.34 18.67
CA LEU A 106 -2.12 6.26 19.25
C LEU A 106 -1.67 7.64 19.77
N PRO A 107 -0.72 7.68 20.71
CA PRO A 107 -0.16 8.95 21.17
C PRO A 107 0.35 9.82 20.01
N GLU A 108 0.20 11.12 20.13
CA GLU A 108 0.72 12.08 19.15
C GLU A 108 2.24 11.86 18.96
N GLY A 109 2.70 11.94 17.72
CA GLY A 109 4.10 11.70 17.37
C GLY A 109 4.51 10.23 17.30
N THR A 110 3.57 9.29 17.48
CA THR A 110 3.86 7.86 17.28
C THR A 110 4.25 7.62 15.83
N CYS A 111 5.42 7.02 15.62
CA CYS A 111 5.94 6.62 14.31
C CYS A 111 6.05 5.10 14.23
N GLN A 112 6.07 4.60 13.00
CA GLN A 112 6.27 3.19 12.71
C GLN A 112 7.19 3.01 11.50
N GLN A 113 8.05 2.01 11.58
CA GLN A 113 8.80 1.48 10.44
C GLN A 113 8.38 0.04 10.21
N LEU A 114 7.92 -0.25 9.02
CA LEU A 114 7.35 -1.55 8.68
C LEU A 114 8.14 -2.21 7.54
N LEU A 115 8.25 -3.53 7.64
CA LEU A 115 8.53 -4.41 6.50
C LEU A 115 7.24 -5.12 6.14
N VAL A 116 6.79 -4.94 4.90
CA VAL A 116 5.56 -5.55 4.37
C VAL A 116 5.94 -6.53 3.28
N VAL A 117 5.54 -7.78 3.45
CA VAL A 117 5.82 -8.86 2.50
C VAL A 117 4.49 -9.44 1.99
N ARG A 118 4.29 -9.41 0.68
CA ARG A 118 3.10 -9.97 0.02
C ARG A 118 3.50 -10.99 -1.01
N VAL A 119 2.83 -12.14 -1.02
CA VAL A 119 2.95 -13.14 -2.08
C VAL A 119 1.72 -13.06 -2.96
N ALA A 120 1.91 -12.81 -4.24
CA ALA A 120 0.82 -12.59 -5.21
C ALA A 120 1.11 -13.29 -6.54
N GLU A 121 0.08 -13.40 -7.39
CA GLU A 121 0.27 -13.79 -8.78
C GLU A 121 1.00 -12.69 -9.56
N GLU A 122 1.91 -13.09 -10.43
CA GLU A 122 2.64 -12.17 -11.31
C GLU A 122 1.65 -11.39 -12.22
N GLY A 123 1.83 -10.08 -12.32
CA GLY A 123 0.99 -9.21 -13.15
C GLY A 123 -0.41 -8.92 -12.59
N LYS A 124 -0.70 -9.36 -11.37
CA LYS A 124 -1.93 -9.00 -10.64
C LYS A 124 -1.70 -7.89 -9.64
N ASP A 125 -2.72 -7.08 -9.41
CA ASP A 125 -2.71 -6.11 -8.33
C ASP A 125 -2.60 -6.83 -6.98
N HIS A 126 -1.68 -6.41 -6.16
CA HIS A 126 -1.52 -6.94 -4.79
C HIS A 126 -2.28 -6.11 -3.74
N THR A 127 -2.89 -5.01 -4.15
CA THR A 127 -3.69 -4.12 -3.31
C THR A 127 -4.82 -3.54 -4.13
N VAL A 128 -6.05 -3.61 -3.61
CA VAL A 128 -7.24 -3.03 -4.20
C VAL A 128 -7.87 -2.08 -3.19
N PHE A 129 -7.93 -0.79 -3.55
CA PHE A 129 -8.61 0.22 -2.75
C PHE A 129 -10.12 0.16 -2.98
N ILE A 130 -10.90 0.46 -1.95
CA ILE A 130 -12.36 0.42 -1.95
C ILE A 130 -12.88 1.80 -1.51
N ASP A 131 -13.84 2.32 -2.26
CA ASP A 131 -14.55 3.58 -1.94
C ASP A 131 -15.48 3.41 -0.72
#